data_8ddec577c0575d652e4990a0e9c8d386
#
_entry.id   8ddec577c0575d652e4990a0e9c8d386
#
_cell.length_a   1.000
_cell.length_b   1.000
_cell.length_c   1.000
_cell.angle_alpha   90.00
_cell.angle_beta   90.00
_cell.angle_gamma   90.00
#
_symmetry.space_group_name_H-M   'P 1'
#
loop_
_entity.id
_entity.type
_entity.pdbx_description
1 polymer ?
#
loop_
_entity_poly.entity_id
_entity_poly.type
_entity_poly.pdbx_seq_one_letter_code
_entity_poly.pdbx_strand_id
1 'polypeptide(L)'
;MNKAVLYPRLALQNIGRSKRFYLPYIFTCIGSVAMFYVLCFLQENSAAWTGNSGAILGSLLIFGIAVVGIFCTVVLFYTNSFLMKRRQKELGLYNILGMGKGNISAVLFLETLYVAFISLILGLLLGFLLSKLALYLLFTLAGFKANTPVNFSFSAVFISLCVFGGIFLLILISNFVRLRLSKPVELLRGGNVGEKEPKSRWLLAILGAITLGIGYYIAISTESPLKAIALFFVAVLLVIAGTYLLFTAGSIAILKKLKGNKSYYYRTKNFIPVSGMIYRMKQNAVGLANICILSTMVLVMVSGTVSLYAGTNDALRTQYPSEISVIVGNPTGKAAELVKDAVDKAVADMGLTATDFVFEQPKDLLAEQGSNSSSDNSTWYCGFELDGTAQEKIDCHAAVSEAVSQLDAASLEPDSGFDYAYSRGREENRQMFNLMTGGFLFLGLFLGLVFLMATVLIIYYKQLSEGYEDKERFKIMQKVGLSKAEIKKSIHSQILVVFFLPLTMAVVHIAFAFKMITKLLLVFSLTNTLLFAICTVVTVGIFGLIYGLVYMLTAKTYYKIVSE
;
A
#
# COMPACT_ATOMS: atom_id res chain seq x y z
N MET A 1 -8.63 47.86 15.69
CA MET A 1 -8.04 46.61 16.18
C MET A 1 -6.82 46.28 15.34
N ASN A 2 -5.67 46.07 15.97
CA ASN A 2 -4.41 45.87 15.23
C ASN A 2 -4.51 44.58 14.41
N LYS A 3 -4.21 44.62 13.10
CA LYS A 3 -4.29 43.46 12.18
C LYS A 3 -3.44 42.28 12.66
N ALA A 4 -2.34 42.57 13.36
CA ALA A 4 -1.43 41.56 13.92
C ALA A 4 -2.09 40.67 15.01
N VAL A 5 -3.11 41.16 15.71
CA VAL A 5 -3.83 40.41 16.76
C VAL A 5 -5.13 39.79 16.20
N LEU A 6 -5.75 40.48 15.23
CA LEU A 6 -7.03 40.06 14.66
C LEU A 6 -6.91 38.76 13.86
N TYR A 7 -5.92 38.65 12.96
CA TYR A 7 -5.78 37.49 12.05
C TYR A 7 -5.43 36.18 12.78
N PRO A 8 -4.50 36.15 13.73
CA PRO A 8 -4.24 34.95 14.54
C PRO A 8 -5.47 34.49 15.32
N ARG A 9 -6.18 35.42 15.95
CA ARG A 9 -7.42 35.11 16.69
C ARG A 9 -8.51 34.57 15.77
N LEU A 10 -8.68 35.17 14.60
CA LEU A 10 -9.66 34.73 13.59
C LEU A 10 -9.32 33.31 13.08
N ALA A 11 -8.05 33.03 12.81
CA ALA A 11 -7.57 31.72 12.36
C ALA A 11 -7.88 30.63 13.40
N LEU A 12 -7.57 30.87 14.67
CA LEU A 12 -7.86 29.93 15.77
C LEU A 12 -9.38 29.72 15.96
N GLN A 13 -10.16 30.80 15.89
CA GLN A 13 -11.63 30.73 15.97
C GLN A 13 -12.22 29.92 14.80
N ASN A 14 -11.70 30.08 13.59
CA ASN A 14 -12.14 29.32 12.41
C ASN A 14 -11.87 27.83 12.57
N ILE A 15 -10.67 27.44 13.02
CA ILE A 15 -10.33 26.04 13.33
C ILE A 15 -11.29 25.49 14.40
N GLY A 16 -11.51 26.26 15.48
CA GLY A 16 -12.38 25.87 16.59
C GLY A 16 -13.87 25.76 16.18
N ARG A 17 -14.37 26.65 15.31
CA ARG A 17 -15.77 26.66 14.84
C ARG A 17 -16.03 25.53 13.84
N SER A 18 -15.04 25.19 13.03
CA SER A 18 -15.12 24.14 12.01
C SER A 18 -14.47 22.83 12.43
N LYS A 19 -14.52 22.48 13.73
CA LYS A 19 -13.88 21.26 14.32
C LYS A 19 -14.21 19.98 13.54
N ARG A 20 -15.46 19.81 13.08
CA ARG A 20 -15.90 18.62 12.33
C ARG A 20 -15.09 18.36 11.05
N PHE A 21 -14.47 19.41 10.48
CA PHE A 21 -13.63 19.30 9.28
C PHE A 21 -12.13 19.34 9.60
N TYR A 22 -11.71 20.21 10.53
CA TYR A 22 -10.29 20.35 10.86
C TYR A 22 -9.73 19.19 11.68
N LEU A 23 -10.53 18.65 12.62
CA LEU A 23 -10.03 17.60 13.52
C LEU A 23 -9.57 16.34 12.79
N PRO A 24 -10.36 15.75 11.84
CA PRO A 24 -9.89 14.61 11.05
C PRO A 24 -8.68 14.95 10.17
N TYR A 25 -8.60 16.17 9.65
CA TYR A 25 -7.45 16.64 8.88
C TYR A 25 -6.18 16.67 9.73
N ILE A 26 -6.25 17.27 10.91
CA ILE A 26 -5.13 17.32 11.87
C ILE A 26 -4.69 15.92 12.28
N PHE A 27 -5.63 15.01 12.59
CA PHE A 27 -5.30 13.62 12.93
C PHE A 27 -4.60 12.89 11.78
N THR A 28 -5.01 13.15 10.54
CA THR A 28 -4.32 12.58 9.38
C THR A 28 -2.92 13.13 9.22
N CYS A 29 -2.75 14.45 9.40
CA CYS A 29 -1.41 15.05 9.36
C CYS A 29 -0.52 14.47 10.46
N ILE A 30 -1.01 14.35 11.71
CA ILE A 30 -0.29 13.74 12.83
C ILE A 30 0.11 12.30 12.50
N GLY A 31 -0.86 11.48 12.05
CA GLY A 31 -0.61 10.09 11.68
C GLY A 31 0.41 9.96 10.53
N SER A 32 0.32 10.81 9.51
CA SER A 32 1.27 10.82 8.39
C SER A 32 2.69 11.17 8.83
N VAL A 33 2.84 12.21 9.68
CA VAL A 33 4.15 12.59 10.25
C VAL A 33 4.71 11.46 11.11
N ALA A 34 3.88 10.88 12.00
CA ALA A 34 4.30 9.80 12.89
C ALA A 34 4.78 8.57 12.12
N MET A 35 4.00 8.14 11.11
CA MET A 35 4.35 7.00 10.28
C MET A 35 5.64 7.22 9.51
N PHE A 36 5.80 8.37 8.90
CA PHE A 36 7.01 8.71 8.15
C PHE A 36 8.25 8.74 9.07
N TYR A 37 8.12 9.37 10.26
CA TYR A 37 9.19 9.41 11.26
C TYR A 37 9.61 8.00 11.70
N VAL A 38 8.64 7.10 11.95
CA VAL A 38 8.94 5.72 12.36
C VAL A 38 9.80 5.01 11.32
N LEU A 39 9.48 5.15 10.02
CA LEU A 39 10.29 4.53 8.97
C LEU A 39 11.70 5.13 8.88
N CYS A 40 11.84 6.45 8.99
CA CYS A 40 13.15 7.10 9.02
C CYS A 40 13.98 6.65 10.23
N PHE A 41 13.35 6.52 11.39
CA PHE A 41 13.97 6.01 12.61
C PHE A 41 14.45 4.56 12.44
N LEU A 42 13.63 3.68 11.87
CA LEU A 42 13.99 2.29 11.64
C LEU A 42 15.14 2.16 10.63
N GLN A 43 15.14 2.99 9.58
CA GLN A 43 16.20 2.99 8.57
C GLN A 43 17.55 3.41 9.17
N GLU A 44 17.60 4.42 10.02
CA GLU A 44 18.84 4.84 10.67
C GLU A 44 19.36 3.76 11.63
N ASN A 45 18.46 3.11 12.36
CA ASN A 45 18.81 2.01 13.26
C ASN A 45 19.11 0.69 12.53
N SER A 46 18.81 0.57 11.23
CA SER A 46 19.15 -0.62 10.44
C SER A 46 20.69 -0.81 10.30
N ALA A 47 21.46 0.25 10.41
CA ALA A 47 22.93 0.20 10.43
C ALA A 47 23.51 -0.54 11.67
N ALA A 48 22.71 -0.71 12.74
CA ALA A 48 23.10 -1.52 13.91
C ALA A 48 23.05 -3.05 13.65
N TRP A 49 22.53 -3.46 12.50
CA TRP A 49 22.50 -4.86 12.07
C TRP A 49 23.81 -5.20 11.38
N THR A 50 24.51 -6.21 11.84
CA THR A 50 25.82 -6.59 11.31
C THR A 50 25.71 -7.26 9.93
N GLY A 51 26.61 -6.89 9.00
CA GLY A 51 26.78 -7.55 7.71
C GLY A 51 25.77 -7.17 6.61
N ASN A 52 25.67 -8.02 5.60
CA ASN A 52 24.81 -7.83 4.43
C ASN A 52 23.31 -7.69 4.78
N SER A 53 22.88 -8.26 5.89
CA SER A 53 21.48 -8.21 6.36
C SER A 53 20.99 -6.79 6.64
N GLY A 54 21.85 -5.95 7.26
CA GLY A 54 21.53 -4.55 7.53
C GLY A 54 21.39 -3.71 6.26
N ALA A 55 22.23 -3.96 5.26
CA ALA A 55 22.17 -3.24 3.99
C ALA A 55 20.86 -3.53 3.21
N ILE A 56 20.41 -4.77 3.22
CA ILE A 56 19.16 -5.18 2.54
C ILE A 56 17.95 -4.56 3.24
N LEU A 57 17.88 -4.68 4.58
CA LEU A 57 16.81 -4.08 5.35
C LEU A 57 16.78 -2.54 5.19
N GLY A 58 17.96 -1.90 5.23
CA GLY A 58 18.10 -0.47 5.00
C GLY A 58 17.55 -0.05 3.63
N SER A 59 17.86 -0.80 2.57
CA SER A 59 17.36 -0.55 1.22
C SER A 59 15.84 -0.70 1.12
N LEU A 60 15.27 -1.72 1.75
CA LEU A 60 13.82 -1.93 1.84
C LEU A 60 13.13 -0.75 2.56
N LEU A 61 13.69 -0.30 3.67
CA LEU A 61 13.14 0.82 4.44
C LEU A 61 13.23 2.14 3.67
N ILE A 62 14.32 2.41 2.94
CA ILE A 62 14.45 3.60 2.06
C ILE A 62 13.34 3.60 1.00
N PHE A 63 13.10 2.45 0.36
CA PHE A 63 11.98 2.32 -0.57
C PHE A 63 10.63 2.60 0.11
N GLY A 64 10.41 2.05 1.31
CA GLY A 64 9.22 2.33 2.12
C GLY A 64 9.05 3.81 2.45
N ILE A 65 10.12 4.51 2.85
CA ILE A 65 10.14 5.95 3.14
C ILE A 65 9.71 6.75 1.90
N ALA A 66 10.26 6.43 0.72
CA ALA A 66 9.92 7.09 -0.53
C ALA A 66 8.42 6.93 -0.87
N VAL A 67 7.92 5.69 -0.80
CA VAL A 67 6.50 5.38 -1.07
C VAL A 67 5.58 6.11 -0.09
N VAL A 68 5.87 6.05 1.22
CA VAL A 68 5.07 6.76 2.25
C VAL A 68 5.11 8.26 2.05
N GLY A 69 6.27 8.83 1.73
CA GLY A 69 6.42 10.28 1.49
C GLY A 69 5.57 10.77 0.31
N ILE A 70 5.63 10.07 -0.82
CA ILE A 70 4.80 10.37 -2.00
C ILE A 70 3.32 10.24 -1.64
N PHE A 71 2.95 9.16 -0.97
CA PHE A 71 1.58 8.86 -0.62
C PHE A 71 1.00 9.87 0.37
N CYS A 72 1.74 10.21 1.44
CA CYS A 72 1.35 11.26 2.39
C CYS A 72 1.14 12.60 1.68
N THR A 73 2.00 12.95 0.72
CA THR A 73 1.83 14.15 -0.11
C THR A 73 0.48 14.14 -0.81
N VAL A 74 0.17 13.07 -1.53
CA VAL A 74 -1.11 12.93 -2.27
C VAL A 74 -2.32 13.03 -1.34
N VAL A 75 -2.29 12.31 -0.21
CA VAL A 75 -3.39 12.28 0.77
C VAL A 75 -3.61 13.65 1.42
N LEU A 76 -2.54 14.32 1.85
CA LEU A 76 -2.63 15.62 2.48
C LEU A 76 -3.13 16.70 1.50
N PHE A 77 -2.69 16.67 0.24
CA PHE A 77 -3.21 17.53 -0.81
C PHE A 77 -4.69 17.29 -1.10
N TYR A 78 -5.09 16.03 -1.20
CA TYR A 78 -6.49 15.66 -1.40
C TYR A 78 -7.38 16.17 -0.26
N THR A 79 -6.96 15.91 0.98
CA THR A 79 -7.69 16.29 2.18
C THR A 79 -7.80 17.81 2.33
N ASN A 80 -6.69 18.53 2.10
CA ASN A 80 -6.68 19.99 2.10
C ASN A 80 -7.58 20.56 0.99
N SER A 81 -7.55 19.96 -0.21
CA SER A 81 -8.42 20.39 -1.32
C SER A 81 -9.90 20.25 -0.95
N PHE A 82 -10.27 19.18 -0.26
CA PHE A 82 -11.61 18.96 0.25
C PHE A 82 -11.98 20.01 1.31
N LEU A 83 -11.11 20.25 2.29
CA LEU A 83 -11.30 21.26 3.33
C LEU A 83 -11.52 22.65 2.71
N MET A 84 -10.68 23.04 1.77
CA MET A 84 -10.78 24.32 1.07
C MET A 84 -12.09 24.45 0.27
N LYS A 85 -12.54 23.40 -0.40
CA LYS A 85 -13.81 23.39 -1.13
C LYS A 85 -15.00 23.65 -0.21
N ARG A 86 -15.00 23.14 1.01
CA ARG A 86 -16.06 23.37 2.00
C ARG A 86 -16.07 24.79 2.55
N ARG A 87 -14.90 25.40 2.68
CA ARG A 87 -14.75 26.74 3.20
C ARG A 87 -14.97 27.86 2.16
N GLN A 88 -15.15 27.50 0.88
CA GLN A 88 -15.35 28.50 -0.19
C GLN A 88 -16.47 29.50 0.12
N LYS A 89 -17.59 29.05 0.70
CA LYS A 89 -18.70 29.93 1.08
C LYS A 89 -18.31 30.92 2.17
N GLU A 90 -17.57 30.49 3.19
CA GLU A 90 -17.08 31.35 4.29
C GLU A 90 -16.09 32.40 3.75
N LEU A 91 -15.15 31.95 2.90
CA LEU A 91 -14.15 32.82 2.28
C LEU A 91 -14.80 33.85 1.33
N GLY A 92 -15.86 33.44 0.62
CA GLY A 92 -16.68 34.33 -0.20
C GLY A 92 -17.41 35.39 0.64
N LEU A 93 -17.95 34.99 1.79
CA LEU A 93 -18.61 35.91 2.73
C LEU A 93 -17.64 36.96 3.27
N TYR A 94 -16.42 36.56 3.67
CA TYR A 94 -15.37 37.51 4.10
C TYR A 94 -15.05 38.54 3.01
N ASN A 95 -15.03 38.10 1.75
CA ASN A 95 -14.76 39.00 0.65
C ASN A 95 -15.89 40.06 0.45
N ILE A 96 -17.17 39.66 0.59
CA ILE A 96 -18.31 40.58 0.52
C ILE A 96 -18.32 41.54 1.71
N LEU A 97 -17.95 41.09 2.89
CA LEU A 97 -17.80 41.92 4.08
C LEU A 97 -16.62 42.89 4.00
N GLY A 98 -15.94 43.00 2.85
CA GLY A 98 -14.88 43.97 2.58
C GLY A 98 -13.44 43.46 2.88
N MET A 99 -13.26 42.18 3.23
CA MET A 99 -11.89 41.63 3.37
C MET A 99 -11.30 41.38 1.98
N GLY A 100 -10.25 42.12 1.64
CA GLY A 100 -9.49 41.90 0.40
C GLY A 100 -8.84 40.51 0.37
N LYS A 101 -8.61 39.96 -0.83
CA LYS A 101 -7.97 38.62 -1.03
C LYS A 101 -6.66 38.45 -0.29
N GLY A 102 -5.83 39.51 -0.14
CA GLY A 102 -4.59 39.48 0.62
C GLY A 102 -4.80 39.23 2.12
N ASN A 103 -5.83 39.85 2.71
CA ASN A 103 -6.16 39.65 4.11
C ASN A 103 -6.73 38.25 4.39
N ILE A 104 -7.54 37.72 3.47
CA ILE A 104 -8.06 36.34 3.51
C ILE A 104 -6.90 35.34 3.37
N SER A 105 -5.94 35.62 2.49
CA SER A 105 -4.72 34.80 2.33
C SER A 105 -3.89 34.77 3.62
N ALA A 106 -3.77 35.90 4.32
CA ALA A 106 -3.04 35.95 5.60
C ALA A 106 -3.71 35.10 6.69
N VAL A 107 -5.04 35.08 6.76
CA VAL A 107 -5.78 34.19 7.67
C VAL A 107 -5.55 32.72 7.31
N LEU A 108 -5.66 32.35 6.03
CA LEU A 108 -5.40 30.98 5.55
C LEU A 108 -3.94 30.53 5.80
N PHE A 109 -2.99 31.44 5.65
CA PHE A 109 -1.59 31.21 5.98
C PHE A 109 -1.44 30.80 7.44
N LEU A 110 -2.02 31.59 8.36
CA LEU A 110 -1.94 31.31 9.80
C LEU A 110 -2.68 30.02 10.17
N GLU A 111 -3.83 29.72 9.57
CA GLU A 111 -4.53 28.45 9.78
C GLU A 111 -3.66 27.26 9.37
N THR A 112 -3.05 27.31 8.16
CA THR A 112 -2.16 26.25 7.68
C THR A 112 -0.93 26.11 8.57
N LEU A 113 -0.37 27.25 9.03
CA LEU A 113 0.78 27.25 9.94
C LEU A 113 0.44 26.61 11.30
N TYR A 114 -0.72 26.91 11.88
CA TYR A 114 -1.17 26.28 13.12
C TYR A 114 -1.36 24.77 12.96
N VAL A 115 -2.01 24.35 11.86
CA VAL A 115 -2.18 22.93 11.57
C VAL A 115 -0.82 22.25 11.40
N ALA A 116 0.10 22.85 10.63
CA ALA A 116 1.44 22.31 10.43
C ALA A 116 2.20 22.18 11.74
N PHE A 117 2.22 23.23 12.57
CA PHE A 117 2.93 23.25 13.85
C PHE A 117 2.39 22.17 14.82
N ILE A 118 1.07 22.10 15.00
CA ILE A 118 0.42 21.10 15.85
C ILE A 118 0.71 19.68 15.32
N SER A 119 0.58 19.49 14.01
CA SER A 119 0.78 18.17 13.40
C SER A 119 2.22 17.70 13.47
N LEU A 120 3.19 18.59 13.27
CA LEU A 120 4.61 18.26 13.38
C LEU A 120 4.98 17.89 14.82
N ILE A 121 4.61 18.70 15.80
CA ILE A 121 4.94 18.41 17.20
C ILE A 121 4.29 17.12 17.67
N LEU A 122 2.96 16.99 17.52
CA LEU A 122 2.25 15.82 17.99
C LEU A 122 2.58 14.57 17.17
N GLY A 123 2.84 14.74 15.85
CA GLY A 123 3.23 13.65 14.97
C GLY A 123 4.62 13.10 15.30
N LEU A 124 5.61 13.96 15.55
CA LEU A 124 6.95 13.55 15.97
C LEU A 124 6.93 12.90 17.37
N LEU A 125 6.17 13.44 18.30
CA LEU A 125 6.00 12.83 19.63
C LEU A 125 5.35 11.43 19.53
N LEU A 126 4.27 11.32 18.77
CA LEU A 126 3.61 10.03 18.55
C LEU A 126 4.52 9.05 17.82
N GLY A 127 5.24 9.53 16.79
CA GLY A 127 6.20 8.73 16.05
C GLY A 127 7.33 8.22 16.94
N PHE A 128 7.86 9.05 17.82
CA PHE A 128 8.87 8.64 18.80
C PHE A 128 8.34 7.56 19.77
N LEU A 129 7.11 7.71 20.26
CA LEU A 129 6.50 6.67 21.11
C LEU A 129 6.29 5.36 20.36
N LEU A 130 5.84 5.44 19.10
CA LEU A 130 5.59 4.26 18.27
C LEU A 130 6.88 3.61 17.74
N SER A 131 7.99 4.35 17.66
CA SER A 131 9.23 3.85 17.07
C SER A 131 9.81 2.63 17.81
N LYS A 132 9.70 2.61 19.14
CA LYS A 132 10.10 1.46 19.97
C LYS A 132 9.26 0.21 19.67
N LEU A 133 7.94 0.40 19.57
CA LEU A 133 7.02 -0.68 19.25
C LEU A 133 7.27 -1.21 17.83
N ALA A 134 7.48 -0.31 16.87
CA ALA A 134 7.77 -0.66 15.50
C ALA A 134 9.10 -1.40 15.35
N LEU A 135 10.13 -0.97 16.07
CA LEU A 135 11.42 -1.67 16.12
C LEU A 135 11.28 -3.07 16.71
N TYR A 136 10.60 -3.21 17.84
CA TYR A 136 10.33 -4.51 18.46
C TYR A 136 9.55 -5.44 17.52
N LEU A 137 8.53 -4.92 16.84
CA LEU A 137 7.75 -5.69 15.88
C LEU A 137 8.62 -6.15 14.70
N LEU A 138 9.44 -5.25 14.14
CA LEU A 138 10.34 -5.57 13.04
C LEU A 138 11.35 -6.67 13.43
N PHE A 139 11.96 -6.56 14.62
CA PHE A 139 12.89 -7.59 15.13
C PHE A 139 12.20 -8.95 15.30
N THR A 140 11.00 -8.95 15.89
CA THR A 140 10.22 -10.17 16.10
C THR A 140 9.87 -10.85 14.77
N LEU A 141 9.41 -10.06 13.77
CA LEU A 141 9.07 -10.58 12.45
C LEU A 141 10.30 -11.08 11.68
N ALA A 142 11.44 -10.43 11.86
CA ALA A 142 12.70 -10.83 11.25
C ALA A 142 13.41 -12.00 11.96
N GLY A 143 12.86 -12.49 13.09
CA GLY A 143 13.42 -13.62 13.83
C GLY A 143 14.63 -13.29 14.71
N PHE A 144 14.86 -12.01 15.01
CA PHE A 144 15.99 -11.57 15.85
C PHE A 144 15.56 -11.26 17.28
N LYS A 145 16.48 -11.44 18.24
CA LYS A 145 16.25 -10.99 19.62
C LYS A 145 16.43 -9.47 19.71
N ALA A 146 15.38 -8.77 20.15
CA ALA A 146 15.41 -7.32 20.34
C ALA A 146 16.27 -6.92 21.55
N ASN A 147 17.55 -6.65 21.33
CA ASN A 147 18.50 -6.31 22.40
C ASN A 147 19.27 -4.98 22.13
N THR A 148 18.75 -4.14 21.19
CA THR A 148 19.43 -2.89 20.85
C THR A 148 18.91 -1.73 21.70
N PRO A 149 19.82 -0.91 22.30
CA PRO A 149 19.42 0.34 22.93
C PRO A 149 18.78 1.27 21.90
N VAL A 150 17.60 1.77 22.21
CA VAL A 150 16.89 2.71 21.34
C VAL A 150 17.51 4.08 21.52
N ASN A 151 18.34 4.50 20.57
CA ASN A 151 18.92 5.85 20.56
C ASN A 151 17.95 6.83 19.89
N PHE A 152 17.91 8.07 20.42
CA PHE A 152 17.17 9.15 19.78
C PHE A 152 17.82 9.49 18.44
N SER A 153 17.02 9.47 17.36
CA SER A 153 17.47 9.77 16.01
C SER A 153 17.19 11.24 15.66
N PHE A 154 18.22 12.07 15.70
CA PHE A 154 18.12 13.47 15.27
C PHE A 154 17.92 13.59 13.76
N SER A 155 18.52 12.69 12.99
CA SER A 155 18.41 12.63 11.53
C SER A 155 16.97 12.33 11.10
N ALA A 156 16.28 11.37 11.72
CA ALA A 156 14.88 11.05 11.43
C ALA A 156 13.94 12.25 11.71
N VAL A 157 14.19 13.01 12.80
CA VAL A 157 13.46 14.25 13.09
C VAL A 157 13.68 15.27 12.00
N PHE A 158 14.95 15.51 11.63
CA PHE A 158 15.33 16.52 10.63
C PHE A 158 14.74 16.20 9.25
N ILE A 159 14.85 14.96 8.78
CA ILE A 159 14.28 14.51 7.50
C ILE A 159 12.75 14.68 7.51
N SER A 160 12.09 14.28 8.60
CA SER A 160 10.64 14.43 8.73
C SER A 160 10.20 15.90 8.71
N LEU A 161 10.93 16.79 9.39
CA LEU A 161 10.68 18.23 9.37
C LEU A 161 10.86 18.82 7.96
N CYS A 162 11.92 18.43 7.25
CA CYS A 162 12.18 18.91 5.89
C CYS A 162 11.08 18.45 4.91
N VAL A 163 10.71 17.17 4.93
CA VAL A 163 9.71 16.61 4.02
C VAL A 163 8.33 17.19 4.29
N PHE A 164 7.85 17.15 5.54
CA PHE A 164 6.53 17.68 5.87
C PHE A 164 6.48 19.21 5.86
N GLY A 165 7.55 19.88 6.20
CA GLY A 165 7.69 21.33 6.00
C GLY A 165 7.52 21.69 4.54
N GLY A 166 8.16 20.95 3.62
CA GLY A 166 7.98 21.08 2.18
C GLY A 166 6.55 20.80 1.73
N ILE A 167 5.91 19.73 2.23
CA ILE A 167 4.51 19.39 1.91
C ILE A 167 3.57 20.52 2.35
N PHE A 168 3.69 21.02 3.58
CA PHE A 168 2.85 22.11 4.09
C PHE A 168 3.08 23.41 3.32
N LEU A 169 4.31 23.69 2.92
CA LEU A 169 4.64 24.85 2.06
C LEU A 169 3.96 24.72 0.70
N LEU A 170 4.01 23.55 0.06
CA LEU A 170 3.33 23.30 -1.21
C LEU A 170 1.80 23.42 -1.07
N ILE A 171 1.21 22.92 0.02
CA ILE A 171 -0.21 23.09 0.35
C ILE A 171 -0.56 24.57 0.47
N LEU A 172 0.28 25.34 1.13
CA LEU A 172 0.11 26.78 1.31
C LEU A 172 0.11 27.51 -0.02
N ILE A 173 1.08 27.23 -0.90
CA ILE A 173 1.14 27.77 -2.27
C ILE A 173 -0.12 27.40 -3.06
N SER A 174 -0.55 26.14 -2.99
CA SER A 174 -1.76 25.67 -3.67
C SER A 174 -3.02 26.43 -3.21
N ASN A 175 -3.17 26.63 -1.90
CA ASN A 175 -4.28 27.38 -1.32
C ASN A 175 -4.27 28.86 -1.78
N PHE A 176 -3.09 29.48 -1.79
CA PHE A 176 -2.91 30.86 -2.24
C PHE A 176 -3.25 31.04 -3.73
N VAL A 177 -2.74 30.14 -4.60
CA VAL A 177 -3.04 30.17 -6.04
C VAL A 177 -4.54 29.99 -6.28
N ARG A 178 -5.17 29.04 -5.60
CA ARG A 178 -6.61 28.78 -5.71
C ARG A 178 -7.45 29.99 -5.30
N LEU A 179 -7.08 30.67 -4.21
CA LEU A 179 -7.80 31.87 -3.76
C LEU A 179 -7.62 33.04 -4.72
N ARG A 180 -6.43 33.26 -5.26
CA ARG A 180 -6.19 34.32 -6.25
C ARG A 180 -6.99 34.14 -7.54
N LEU A 181 -7.05 32.88 -8.05
CA LEU A 181 -7.76 32.56 -9.30
C LEU A 181 -9.28 32.54 -9.15
N SER A 182 -9.81 32.42 -7.93
CA SER A 182 -11.27 32.37 -7.71
C SER A 182 -11.92 33.75 -7.83
N LYS A 183 -13.10 33.81 -8.50
CA LYS A 183 -13.94 35.01 -8.55
C LYS A 183 -14.84 35.05 -7.31
N PRO A 184 -15.02 36.24 -6.67
CA PRO A 184 -15.85 36.37 -5.46
C PRO A 184 -17.28 35.86 -5.62
N VAL A 185 -17.88 36.12 -6.77
CA VAL A 185 -19.24 35.69 -7.10
C VAL A 185 -19.34 34.16 -7.26
N GLU A 186 -18.29 33.50 -7.79
CA GLU A 186 -18.24 32.06 -7.94
C GLU A 186 -18.09 31.36 -6.58
N LEU A 187 -17.37 31.98 -5.63
CA LEU A 187 -17.21 31.47 -4.26
C LEU A 187 -18.57 31.40 -3.53
N LEU A 188 -19.47 32.34 -3.75
CA LEU A 188 -20.80 32.34 -3.13
C LEU A 188 -21.79 31.45 -3.84
N ARG A 189 -21.77 31.48 -5.19
CA ARG A 189 -22.66 30.66 -6.02
C ARG A 189 -22.36 29.17 -5.96
N GLY A 190 -21.20 28.77 -5.53
CA GLY A 190 -20.71 27.40 -5.54
C GLY A 190 -21.57 26.31 -4.85
N GLY A 191 -22.73 26.70 -4.29
CA GLY A 191 -23.71 25.76 -3.73
C GLY A 191 -25.14 25.91 -4.26
N ASN A 192 -25.44 26.98 -4.97
CA ASN A 192 -26.83 27.34 -5.35
C ASN A 192 -27.07 27.42 -6.87
N VAL A 193 -26.08 27.18 -7.69
CA VAL A 193 -26.31 27.02 -9.14
C VAL A 193 -26.88 25.61 -9.32
N GLY A 194 -28.12 25.54 -9.82
CA GLY A 194 -28.78 24.27 -10.15
C GLY A 194 -27.83 23.39 -10.96
N GLU A 195 -27.57 22.20 -10.46
CA GLU A 195 -26.61 21.28 -11.07
C GLU A 195 -27.10 20.88 -12.45
N LYS A 196 -26.38 21.29 -13.50
CA LYS A 196 -26.65 20.79 -14.85
C LYS A 196 -26.38 19.28 -14.89
N GLU A 197 -27.33 18.56 -15.47
CA GLU A 197 -27.17 17.10 -15.67
C GLU A 197 -25.86 16.84 -16.43
N PRO A 198 -24.99 15.91 -15.93
CA PRO A 198 -23.71 15.63 -16.57
C PRO A 198 -23.92 15.12 -17.99
N LYS A 199 -23.15 15.64 -18.95
CA LYS A 199 -23.13 15.08 -20.31
C LYS A 199 -22.53 13.68 -20.26
N SER A 200 -23.13 12.72 -20.95
CA SER A 200 -22.55 11.38 -21.09
C SER A 200 -21.31 11.46 -21.98
N ARG A 201 -20.17 11.09 -21.42
CA ARG A 201 -18.89 10.98 -22.14
C ARG A 201 -18.61 9.51 -22.46
N TRP A 202 -19.46 8.92 -23.29
CA TRP A 202 -19.41 7.49 -23.60
C TRP A 202 -18.06 7.04 -24.18
N LEU A 203 -17.39 7.90 -24.98
CA LEU A 203 -16.04 7.64 -25.50
C LEU A 203 -15.03 7.45 -24.36
N LEU A 204 -15.06 8.29 -23.32
CA LEU A 204 -14.18 8.12 -22.17
C LEU A 204 -14.54 6.88 -21.33
N ALA A 205 -15.80 6.47 -21.32
CA ALA A 205 -16.22 5.23 -20.66
C ALA A 205 -15.68 4.01 -21.41
N ILE A 206 -15.75 4.00 -22.74
CA ILE A 206 -15.16 2.93 -23.57
C ILE A 206 -13.64 2.91 -23.44
N LEU A 207 -13.00 4.08 -23.51
CA LEU A 207 -11.55 4.17 -23.32
C LEU A 207 -11.15 3.60 -21.94
N GLY A 208 -11.91 3.91 -20.88
CA GLY A 208 -11.68 3.36 -19.55
C GLY A 208 -11.83 1.83 -19.49
N ALA A 209 -12.84 1.30 -20.17
CA ALA A 209 -13.05 -0.16 -20.26
C ALA A 209 -11.92 -0.85 -21.04
N ILE A 210 -11.47 -0.26 -22.15
CA ILE A 210 -10.34 -0.78 -22.93
C ILE A 210 -9.05 -0.72 -22.12
N THR A 211 -8.75 0.42 -21.47
CA THR A 211 -7.55 0.60 -20.67
C THR A 211 -7.51 -0.40 -19.50
N LEU A 212 -8.64 -0.59 -18.81
CA LEU A 212 -8.76 -1.58 -17.75
C LEU A 212 -8.61 -3.00 -18.29
N GLY A 213 -9.27 -3.30 -19.43
CA GLY A 213 -9.19 -4.61 -20.10
C GLY A 213 -7.76 -4.97 -20.52
N ILE A 214 -7.00 -4.02 -21.04
CA ILE A 214 -5.58 -4.21 -21.38
C ILE A 214 -4.77 -4.50 -20.11
N GLY A 215 -4.99 -3.75 -19.03
CA GLY A 215 -4.32 -4.01 -17.75
C GLY A 215 -4.60 -5.42 -17.21
N TYR A 216 -5.84 -5.87 -17.26
CA TYR A 216 -6.23 -7.23 -16.87
C TYR A 216 -5.66 -8.29 -17.79
N TYR A 217 -5.67 -8.05 -19.11
CA TYR A 217 -5.08 -8.95 -20.09
C TYR A 217 -3.59 -9.16 -19.82
N ILE A 218 -2.83 -8.08 -19.59
CA ILE A 218 -1.42 -8.18 -19.21
C ILE A 218 -1.26 -9.01 -17.94
N ALA A 219 -2.09 -8.77 -16.90
CA ALA A 219 -2.01 -9.49 -15.63
C ALA A 219 -2.27 -11.00 -15.78
N ILE A 220 -3.17 -11.41 -16.69
CA ILE A 220 -3.52 -12.82 -16.91
C ILE A 220 -2.56 -13.51 -17.89
N SER A 221 -2.08 -12.79 -18.93
CA SER A 221 -1.26 -13.37 -19.98
C SER A 221 0.22 -13.53 -19.62
N THR A 222 0.66 -12.88 -18.51
CA THR A 222 2.07 -12.97 -18.09
C THR A 222 2.37 -14.33 -17.48
N GLU A 223 3.32 -15.06 -18.07
CA GLU A 223 3.67 -16.42 -17.63
C GLU A 223 5.03 -16.50 -16.92
N SER A 224 6.01 -15.68 -17.32
CA SER A 224 7.34 -15.73 -16.72
C SER A 224 7.49 -14.72 -15.57
N PRO A 225 8.22 -15.05 -14.46
CA PRO A 225 8.47 -14.17 -13.34
C PRO A 225 9.17 -12.87 -13.72
N LEU A 226 10.17 -12.90 -14.59
CA LEU A 226 10.89 -11.71 -15.06
C LEU A 226 10.01 -10.75 -15.86
N LYS A 227 9.14 -11.28 -16.75
CA LYS A 227 8.14 -10.47 -17.46
C LYS A 227 7.11 -9.89 -16.48
N ALA A 228 6.77 -10.62 -15.41
CA ALA A 228 5.85 -10.11 -14.40
C ALA A 228 6.43 -8.86 -13.70
N ILE A 229 7.71 -8.85 -13.31
CA ILE A 229 8.37 -7.67 -12.72
C ILE A 229 8.31 -6.48 -13.69
N ALA A 230 8.69 -6.68 -14.95
CA ALA A 230 8.75 -5.62 -15.94
C ALA A 230 7.36 -5.03 -16.27
N LEU A 231 6.33 -5.88 -16.41
CA LEU A 231 4.99 -5.46 -16.80
C LEU A 231 4.07 -5.07 -15.64
N PHE A 232 4.45 -5.38 -14.40
CA PHE A 232 3.63 -5.11 -13.22
C PHE A 232 3.26 -3.64 -13.10
N PHE A 233 4.24 -2.74 -13.15
CA PHE A 233 3.98 -1.30 -13.04
C PHE A 233 3.12 -0.76 -14.18
N VAL A 234 3.33 -1.26 -15.39
CA VAL A 234 2.51 -0.88 -16.55
C VAL A 234 1.06 -1.32 -16.35
N ALA A 235 0.84 -2.58 -15.94
CA ALA A 235 -0.49 -3.09 -15.65
C ALA A 235 -1.18 -2.29 -14.54
N VAL A 236 -0.47 -1.99 -13.44
CA VAL A 236 -1.00 -1.18 -12.33
C VAL A 236 -1.41 0.22 -12.80
N LEU A 237 -0.57 0.91 -13.59
CA LEU A 237 -0.90 2.24 -14.11
C LEU A 237 -2.13 2.21 -15.03
N LEU A 238 -2.26 1.18 -15.89
CA LEU A 238 -3.42 0.99 -16.75
C LEU A 238 -4.69 0.73 -15.93
N VAL A 239 -4.61 -0.12 -14.90
CA VAL A 239 -5.74 -0.39 -13.98
C VAL A 239 -6.15 0.87 -13.24
N ILE A 240 -5.20 1.66 -12.72
CA ILE A 240 -5.48 2.94 -12.08
C ILE A 240 -6.20 3.90 -13.05
N ALA A 241 -5.63 4.14 -14.23
CA ALA A 241 -6.21 5.02 -15.24
C ALA A 241 -7.61 4.55 -15.69
N GLY A 242 -7.77 3.26 -15.98
CA GLY A 242 -9.04 2.65 -16.33
C GLY A 242 -10.09 2.79 -15.23
N THR A 243 -9.70 2.58 -13.97
CA THR A 243 -10.57 2.75 -12.81
C THR A 243 -11.05 4.20 -12.68
N TYR A 244 -10.16 5.19 -12.81
CA TYR A 244 -10.56 6.60 -12.81
C TYR A 244 -11.54 6.94 -13.93
N LEU A 245 -11.30 6.46 -15.14
CA LEU A 245 -12.17 6.70 -16.30
C LEU A 245 -13.53 6.01 -16.13
N LEU A 246 -13.56 4.79 -15.60
CA LEU A 246 -14.82 4.06 -15.37
C LEU A 246 -15.65 4.69 -14.23
N PHE A 247 -15.04 5.10 -13.12
CA PHE A 247 -15.79 5.79 -12.07
C PHE A 247 -16.28 7.16 -12.53
N THR A 248 -15.50 7.92 -13.31
CA THR A 248 -15.88 9.30 -13.73
C THR A 248 -16.83 9.33 -14.92
N ALA A 249 -16.58 8.54 -15.96
CA ALA A 249 -17.38 8.55 -17.19
C ALA A 249 -18.27 7.31 -17.31
N GLY A 250 -17.76 6.12 -16.96
CA GLY A 250 -18.48 4.86 -17.08
C GLY A 250 -19.72 4.79 -16.20
N SER A 251 -19.60 5.18 -14.93
CA SER A 251 -20.74 5.19 -13.99
C SER A 251 -21.89 6.09 -14.48
N ILE A 252 -21.57 7.27 -15.01
CA ILE A 252 -22.56 8.20 -15.57
C ILE A 252 -23.18 7.61 -16.85
N ALA A 253 -22.39 6.97 -17.72
CA ALA A 253 -22.89 6.35 -18.94
C ALA A 253 -23.87 5.20 -18.63
N ILE A 254 -23.53 4.33 -17.67
CA ILE A 254 -24.41 3.24 -17.21
C ILE A 254 -25.71 3.78 -16.62
N LEU A 255 -25.63 4.76 -15.72
CA LEU A 255 -26.83 5.35 -15.08
C LEU A 255 -27.73 6.04 -16.11
N LYS A 256 -27.17 6.70 -17.11
CA LYS A 256 -27.95 7.30 -18.20
C LYS A 256 -28.60 6.24 -19.10
N LYS A 257 -27.92 5.12 -19.37
CA LYS A 257 -28.51 3.98 -20.08
C LYS A 257 -29.69 3.40 -19.30
N LEU A 258 -29.55 3.26 -17.97
CA LEU A 258 -30.63 2.81 -17.09
C LEU A 258 -31.80 3.82 -17.05
N LYS A 259 -31.51 5.14 -17.04
CA LYS A 259 -32.52 6.20 -17.14
C LYS A 259 -33.27 6.15 -18.48
N GLY A 260 -32.59 5.80 -19.59
CA GLY A 260 -33.19 5.64 -20.93
C GLY A 260 -34.17 4.45 -21.03
N ASN A 261 -33.99 3.42 -20.19
CA ASN A 261 -34.94 2.30 -20.15
C ASN A 261 -36.18 2.67 -19.32
N LYS A 262 -37.23 3.13 -20.00
CA LYS A 262 -38.48 3.63 -19.40
C LYS A 262 -39.13 2.60 -18.48
N SER A 263 -39.17 1.32 -18.85
CA SER A 263 -39.76 0.24 -18.07
C SER A 263 -39.03 -0.01 -16.72
N TYR A 264 -37.72 0.22 -16.67
CA TYR A 264 -36.93 0.12 -15.45
C TYR A 264 -36.98 1.42 -14.62
N TYR A 265 -36.84 2.58 -15.30
CA TYR A 265 -36.69 3.87 -14.64
C TYR A 265 -37.97 4.34 -13.93
N TYR A 266 -39.15 4.22 -14.54
CA TYR A 266 -40.42 4.70 -13.96
C TYR A 266 -40.99 3.82 -12.85
N ARG A 267 -40.31 2.73 -12.48
CA ARG A 267 -40.67 2.00 -11.26
C ARG A 267 -40.38 2.86 -10.03
N THR A 268 -41.34 2.99 -9.11
CA THR A 268 -41.24 3.84 -7.90
C THR A 268 -39.96 3.63 -7.11
N LYS A 269 -39.46 2.37 -7.06
CA LYS A 269 -38.21 2.00 -6.38
C LYS A 269 -36.95 2.52 -7.08
N ASN A 270 -36.96 2.76 -8.39
CA ASN A 270 -35.77 3.05 -9.20
C ASN A 270 -35.66 4.50 -9.59
N PHE A 271 -36.78 5.22 -9.71
CA PHE A 271 -36.85 6.61 -10.19
C PHE A 271 -35.96 7.56 -9.37
N ILE A 272 -36.17 7.59 -8.05
CA ILE A 272 -35.42 8.48 -7.14
C ILE A 272 -33.96 8.05 -7.02
N PRO A 273 -33.63 6.74 -6.80
CA PRO A 273 -32.24 6.30 -6.70
C PRO A 273 -31.43 6.58 -7.98
N VAL A 274 -31.94 6.25 -9.17
CA VAL A 274 -31.20 6.46 -10.44
C VAL A 274 -30.97 7.94 -10.72
N SER A 275 -32.01 8.78 -10.55
CA SER A 275 -31.89 10.22 -10.73
C SER A 275 -30.87 10.83 -9.76
N GLY A 276 -30.97 10.50 -8.46
CA GLY A 276 -30.04 11.00 -7.45
C GLY A 276 -28.61 10.52 -7.66
N MET A 277 -28.44 9.26 -8.11
CA MET A 277 -27.14 8.67 -8.33
C MET A 277 -26.36 9.30 -9.48
N ILE A 278 -27.03 9.79 -10.54
CA ILE A 278 -26.37 10.49 -11.66
C ILE A 278 -25.62 11.73 -11.16
N TYR A 279 -26.25 12.52 -10.29
CA TYR A 279 -25.62 13.71 -9.71
C TYR A 279 -24.54 13.36 -8.69
N ARG A 280 -24.76 12.35 -7.84
CA ARG A 280 -23.77 11.85 -6.86
C ARG A 280 -22.51 11.34 -7.55
N MET A 281 -22.64 10.56 -8.64
CA MET A 281 -21.49 10.07 -9.39
C MET A 281 -20.68 11.19 -10.01
N LYS A 282 -21.32 12.25 -10.52
CA LYS A 282 -20.61 13.43 -11.04
C LYS A 282 -19.72 14.08 -9.97
N GLN A 283 -20.20 14.20 -8.74
CA GLN A 283 -19.47 14.89 -7.67
C GLN A 283 -18.40 14.02 -7.00
N ASN A 284 -18.67 12.73 -6.86
CA ASN A 284 -17.91 11.84 -5.99
C ASN A 284 -17.06 10.79 -6.72
N ALA A 285 -17.13 10.74 -8.05
CA ALA A 285 -16.45 9.72 -8.86
C ALA A 285 -14.94 9.58 -8.55
N VAL A 286 -14.24 10.72 -8.45
CA VAL A 286 -12.81 10.74 -8.13
C VAL A 286 -12.54 10.19 -6.73
N GLY A 287 -13.37 10.56 -5.74
CA GLY A 287 -13.26 10.02 -4.39
C GLY A 287 -13.49 8.51 -4.32
N LEU A 288 -14.47 8.01 -5.09
CA LEU A 288 -14.76 6.57 -5.18
C LEU A 288 -13.63 5.80 -5.86
N ALA A 289 -13.07 6.35 -6.95
CA ALA A 289 -11.91 5.78 -7.62
C ALA A 289 -10.70 5.69 -6.65
N ASN A 290 -10.44 6.76 -5.88
CA ASN A 290 -9.39 6.75 -4.87
C ASN A 290 -9.60 5.67 -3.80
N ILE A 291 -10.83 5.55 -3.26
CA ILE A 291 -11.16 4.50 -2.28
C ILE A 291 -10.92 3.11 -2.89
N CYS A 292 -11.34 2.88 -4.14
CA CYS A 292 -11.12 1.62 -4.84
C CYS A 292 -9.63 1.29 -4.99
N ILE A 293 -8.83 2.24 -5.49
CA ILE A 293 -7.38 2.07 -5.71
C ILE A 293 -6.67 1.80 -4.39
N LEU A 294 -6.95 2.61 -3.35
CA LEU A 294 -6.34 2.44 -2.03
C LEU A 294 -6.72 1.11 -1.39
N SER A 295 -7.99 0.70 -1.50
CA SER A 295 -8.44 -0.61 -1.03
C SER A 295 -7.72 -1.75 -1.76
N THR A 296 -7.56 -1.64 -3.09
CA THR A 296 -6.82 -2.63 -3.89
C THR A 296 -5.35 -2.69 -3.45
N MET A 297 -4.71 -1.54 -3.21
CA MET A 297 -3.33 -1.49 -2.72
C MET A 297 -3.17 -2.20 -1.38
N VAL A 298 -4.08 -1.95 -0.41
CA VAL A 298 -4.07 -2.66 0.88
C VAL A 298 -4.21 -4.16 0.67
N LEU A 299 -5.19 -4.58 -0.13
CA LEU A 299 -5.44 -6.00 -0.38
C LEU A 299 -4.24 -6.69 -1.01
N VAL A 300 -3.65 -6.12 -2.06
CA VAL A 300 -2.50 -6.69 -2.77
C VAL A 300 -1.26 -6.74 -1.87
N MET A 301 -0.94 -5.64 -1.19
CA MET A 301 0.27 -5.57 -0.36
C MET A 301 0.19 -6.49 0.84
N VAL A 302 -0.92 -6.43 1.59
CA VAL A 302 -1.07 -7.24 2.81
C VAL A 302 -1.16 -8.72 2.45
N SER A 303 -1.97 -9.11 1.45
CA SER A 303 -2.08 -10.53 1.06
C SER A 303 -0.76 -11.08 0.53
N GLY A 304 -0.03 -10.32 -0.29
CA GLY A 304 1.25 -10.72 -0.85
C GLY A 304 2.33 -10.89 0.22
N THR A 305 2.48 -9.90 1.11
CA THR A 305 3.51 -9.93 2.16
C THR A 305 3.20 -10.94 3.27
N VAL A 306 1.93 -11.11 3.65
CA VAL A 306 1.51 -12.17 4.60
C VAL A 306 1.75 -13.55 4.01
N SER A 307 1.45 -13.74 2.73
CA SER A 307 1.69 -15.01 2.05
C SER A 307 3.17 -15.35 1.94
N LEU A 308 4.00 -14.35 1.61
CA LEU A 308 5.45 -14.52 1.53
C LEU A 308 6.05 -14.90 2.89
N TYR A 309 5.61 -14.23 3.97
CA TYR A 309 6.06 -14.53 5.32
C TYR A 309 5.58 -15.90 5.81
N ALA A 310 4.30 -16.22 5.61
CA ALA A 310 3.76 -17.52 5.99
C ALA A 310 4.39 -18.69 5.20
N GLY A 311 4.76 -18.42 3.95
CA GLY A 311 5.42 -19.40 3.07
C GLY A 311 6.95 -19.37 3.10
N THR A 312 7.58 -18.69 4.08
CA THR A 312 9.05 -18.59 4.16
C THR A 312 9.74 -19.95 4.18
N ASN A 313 9.22 -20.92 4.94
CA ASN A 313 9.77 -22.27 5.00
C ASN A 313 9.59 -23.03 3.68
N ASP A 314 8.46 -22.88 3.00
CA ASP A 314 8.21 -23.50 1.69
C ASP A 314 9.16 -22.91 0.63
N ALA A 315 9.33 -21.59 0.64
CA ALA A 315 10.25 -20.90 -0.26
C ALA A 315 11.71 -21.30 -0.01
N LEU A 316 12.10 -21.38 1.26
CA LEU A 316 13.45 -21.80 1.66
C LEU A 316 13.76 -23.24 1.20
N ARG A 317 12.82 -24.18 1.41
CA ARG A 317 12.97 -25.56 0.94
C ARG A 317 12.96 -25.68 -0.59
N THR A 318 12.21 -24.83 -1.29
CA THR A 318 12.22 -24.80 -2.75
C THR A 318 13.57 -24.30 -3.28
N GLN A 319 14.18 -23.31 -2.63
CA GLN A 319 15.47 -22.76 -3.06
C GLN A 319 16.67 -23.58 -2.56
N TYR A 320 16.55 -24.20 -1.39
CA TYR A 320 17.56 -25.05 -0.75
C TYR A 320 16.92 -26.41 -0.40
N PRO A 321 16.82 -27.34 -1.37
CA PRO A 321 16.14 -28.62 -1.17
C PRO A 321 16.77 -29.46 -0.05
N SER A 322 18.11 -29.45 0.09
CA SER A 322 18.87 -30.16 1.13
C SER A 322 19.38 -29.19 2.21
N GLU A 323 19.67 -29.70 3.41
CA GLU A 323 20.27 -28.92 4.52
C GLU A 323 21.61 -28.30 4.12
N ILE A 324 22.47 -29.09 3.52
CA ILE A 324 23.71 -28.63 2.89
C ILE A 324 23.74 -29.13 1.46
N SER A 325 24.18 -28.28 0.57
CA SER A 325 24.34 -28.58 -0.84
C SER A 325 25.72 -28.16 -1.31
N VAL A 326 26.42 -29.03 -2.00
CA VAL A 326 27.68 -28.74 -2.69
C VAL A 326 27.39 -28.73 -4.19
N ILE A 327 27.78 -27.66 -4.83
CA ILE A 327 27.60 -27.46 -6.28
C ILE A 327 28.99 -27.63 -6.91
N VAL A 328 29.06 -28.51 -7.90
CA VAL A 328 30.32 -28.91 -8.58
C VAL A 328 30.17 -28.66 -10.07
N GLY A 329 31.09 -27.91 -10.67
CA GLY A 329 31.14 -27.66 -12.10
C GLY A 329 31.94 -28.68 -12.86
N ASN A 330 31.38 -29.22 -13.94
CA ASN A 330 32.01 -30.18 -14.86
C ASN A 330 32.69 -31.38 -14.16
N PRO A 331 32.01 -32.13 -13.24
CA PRO A 331 32.64 -33.22 -12.54
C PRO A 331 32.94 -34.39 -13.46
N THR A 332 34.14 -34.94 -13.34
CA THR A 332 34.51 -36.26 -13.87
C THR A 332 34.18 -37.36 -12.85
N GLY A 333 34.24 -38.62 -13.24
CA GLY A 333 33.85 -39.75 -12.39
C GLY A 333 34.53 -39.82 -11.00
N LYS A 334 35.68 -39.20 -10.83
CA LYS A 334 36.39 -39.08 -9.54
C LYS A 334 35.89 -37.95 -8.65
N ALA A 335 35.30 -36.91 -9.20
CA ALA A 335 34.87 -35.73 -8.46
C ALA A 335 33.77 -36.06 -7.42
N ALA A 336 32.86 -36.96 -7.77
CA ALA A 336 31.80 -37.40 -6.86
C ALA A 336 32.35 -38.07 -5.59
N GLU A 337 33.36 -38.93 -5.72
CA GLU A 337 34.00 -39.60 -4.60
C GLU A 337 34.78 -38.59 -3.74
N LEU A 338 35.57 -37.71 -4.37
CA LEU A 338 36.34 -36.67 -3.66
C LEU A 338 35.46 -35.72 -2.85
N VAL A 339 34.36 -35.26 -3.43
CA VAL A 339 33.42 -34.37 -2.74
C VAL A 339 32.74 -35.13 -1.60
N LYS A 340 32.33 -36.38 -1.82
CA LYS A 340 31.69 -37.18 -0.80
C LYS A 340 32.64 -37.45 0.37
N ASP A 341 33.89 -37.88 0.11
CA ASP A 341 34.88 -38.11 1.14
C ASP A 341 35.19 -36.86 1.96
N ALA A 342 35.29 -35.70 1.31
CA ALA A 342 35.51 -34.44 2.00
C ALA A 342 34.32 -34.04 2.89
N VAL A 343 33.09 -34.25 2.40
CA VAL A 343 31.86 -33.98 3.15
C VAL A 343 31.73 -34.95 4.32
N ASP A 344 31.91 -36.28 4.09
CA ASP A 344 31.78 -37.30 5.13
C ASP A 344 32.81 -37.07 6.25
N LYS A 345 34.03 -36.65 5.90
CA LYS A 345 35.06 -36.31 6.88
C LYS A 345 34.69 -35.06 7.68
N ALA A 346 34.26 -33.97 7.02
CA ALA A 346 33.89 -32.73 7.69
C ALA A 346 32.67 -32.92 8.61
N VAL A 347 31.68 -33.73 8.21
CA VAL A 347 30.50 -34.05 9.02
C VAL A 347 30.87 -34.96 10.21
N ALA A 348 31.72 -35.97 9.99
CA ALA A 348 32.17 -36.87 11.05
C ALA A 348 33.01 -36.15 12.13
N ASP A 349 33.87 -35.20 11.72
CA ASP A 349 34.67 -34.36 12.64
C ASP A 349 33.78 -33.51 13.56
N MET A 350 32.57 -33.17 13.12
CA MET A 350 31.57 -32.45 13.92
C MET A 350 30.65 -33.37 14.75
N GLY A 351 30.81 -34.67 14.65
CA GLY A 351 30.00 -35.66 15.36
C GLY A 351 28.56 -35.79 14.90
N LEU A 352 28.25 -35.32 13.71
CA LEU A 352 26.93 -35.37 13.09
C LEU A 352 26.84 -36.51 12.07
N THR A 353 25.62 -36.86 11.66
CA THR A 353 25.38 -37.88 10.63
C THR A 353 24.71 -37.25 9.42
N ALA A 354 25.28 -37.44 8.24
CA ALA A 354 24.67 -37.07 6.97
C ALA A 354 23.74 -38.19 6.51
N THR A 355 22.52 -37.82 6.17
CA THR A 355 21.51 -38.74 5.63
C THR A 355 21.02 -38.23 4.28
N ASP A 356 20.36 -39.11 3.51
CA ASP A 356 19.75 -38.79 2.21
C ASP A 356 20.70 -38.10 1.21
N PHE A 357 21.90 -38.69 1.07
CA PHE A 357 22.92 -38.17 0.17
C PHE A 357 22.52 -38.35 -1.29
N VAL A 358 22.30 -37.23 -1.98
CA VAL A 358 21.90 -37.20 -3.38
C VAL A 358 23.00 -36.54 -4.21
N PHE A 359 23.46 -37.23 -5.26
CA PHE A 359 24.42 -36.68 -6.22
C PHE A 359 23.80 -36.78 -7.62
N GLU A 360 23.22 -35.70 -8.08
CA GLU A 360 22.45 -35.65 -9.33
C GLU A 360 22.78 -34.41 -10.17
N GLN A 361 22.60 -34.57 -11.47
CA GLN A 361 22.59 -33.42 -12.37
C GLN A 361 21.24 -32.68 -12.22
N PRO A 362 21.22 -31.41 -11.89
CA PRO A 362 19.96 -30.68 -11.69
C PRO A 362 19.22 -30.55 -13.01
N LYS A 363 18.26 -31.41 -13.25
CA LYS A 363 17.47 -31.42 -14.51
C LYS A 363 16.61 -30.18 -14.71
N ASP A 364 16.21 -29.46 -13.65
CA ASP A 364 15.16 -28.42 -13.76
C ASP A 364 15.33 -27.18 -12.85
N LEU A 365 16.25 -27.13 -11.90
CA LEU A 365 16.39 -25.98 -10.99
C LEU A 365 16.86 -24.67 -11.65
N LEU A 366 17.56 -24.75 -12.79
CA LEU A 366 18.05 -23.59 -13.53
C LEU A 366 17.18 -23.23 -14.76
N ALA A 367 16.39 -24.16 -15.27
CA ALA A 367 15.50 -23.92 -16.42
C ALA A 367 14.34 -22.97 -16.08
N GLU A 368 13.85 -22.98 -14.84
CA GLU A 368 12.78 -22.08 -14.40
C GLU A 368 13.27 -20.65 -14.07
N GLN A 369 14.55 -20.42 -13.85
CA GLN A 369 15.10 -19.09 -13.56
C GLN A 369 15.41 -18.25 -14.81
N GLY A 370 15.14 -18.75 -16.02
CA GLY A 370 15.17 -17.95 -17.24
C GLY A 370 16.56 -17.50 -17.71
N SER A 371 17.64 -18.10 -17.24
CA SER A 371 18.95 -17.85 -17.81
C SER A 371 19.15 -18.70 -19.07
N ASN A 372 18.95 -18.09 -20.22
CA ASN A 372 19.37 -18.61 -21.53
C ASN A 372 20.92 -18.55 -21.63
N SER A 373 21.64 -19.15 -20.73
CA SER A 373 23.05 -19.40 -20.92
C SER A 373 23.20 -20.78 -21.55
N SER A 374 23.32 -20.80 -22.85
CA SER A 374 23.82 -21.92 -23.64
C SER A 374 25.31 -22.14 -23.36
N SER A 375 25.65 -22.51 -22.14
CA SER A 375 26.96 -23.02 -21.78
C SER A 375 26.81 -24.49 -21.41
N ASP A 376 27.60 -25.33 -22.05
CA ASP A 376 27.72 -26.78 -21.88
C ASP A 376 27.63 -27.17 -20.41
N ASN A 377 26.53 -27.86 -20.05
CA ASN A 377 26.08 -27.99 -18.67
C ASN A 377 26.49 -29.32 -18.07
N SER A 378 27.55 -29.31 -17.34
CA SER A 378 27.78 -30.37 -16.38
C SER A 378 27.95 -29.81 -14.96
N THR A 379 26.97 -28.97 -14.49
CA THR A 379 26.92 -28.66 -13.06
C THR A 379 26.21 -29.78 -12.32
N TRP A 380 26.81 -30.32 -11.28
CA TRP A 380 26.23 -31.34 -10.45
C TRP A 380 25.92 -30.83 -9.06
N TYR A 381 24.88 -31.41 -8.49
CA TYR A 381 24.35 -31.06 -7.18
C TYR A 381 24.54 -32.23 -6.24
N CYS A 382 25.27 -32.00 -5.16
CA CYS A 382 25.44 -32.94 -4.08
C CYS A 382 24.69 -32.37 -2.87
N GLY A 383 23.62 -33.02 -2.44
CA GLY A 383 22.79 -32.59 -1.33
C GLY A 383 22.66 -33.65 -0.27
N PHE A 384 22.57 -33.26 1.01
CA PHE A 384 22.34 -34.16 2.12
C PHE A 384 21.59 -33.46 3.26
N GLU A 385 20.90 -34.26 4.07
CA GLU A 385 20.22 -33.81 5.28
C GLU A 385 21.12 -34.06 6.49
N LEU A 386 21.01 -33.23 7.53
CA LEU A 386 21.80 -33.35 8.77
C LEU A 386 20.85 -33.43 9.97
N ASP A 387 21.19 -34.33 10.90
CA ASP A 387 20.61 -34.34 12.22
C ASP A 387 21.33 -33.32 13.11
N GLY A 388 20.60 -32.64 13.99
CA GLY A 388 21.18 -31.68 14.93
C GLY A 388 20.40 -30.37 15.06
N THR A 389 20.89 -29.53 15.96
CA THR A 389 20.32 -28.17 16.18
C THR A 389 20.69 -27.20 15.06
N ALA A 390 19.98 -26.11 14.96
CA ALA A 390 20.23 -25.07 13.93
C ALA A 390 21.70 -24.56 14.00
N GLN A 391 22.28 -24.41 15.20
CA GLN A 391 23.64 -23.92 15.35
C GLN A 391 24.67 -25.00 14.90
N GLU A 392 24.44 -26.23 15.25
CA GLU A 392 25.31 -27.34 14.81
C GLU A 392 25.31 -27.49 13.29
N LYS A 393 24.17 -27.28 12.63
CA LYS A 393 24.06 -27.28 11.17
C LYS A 393 24.80 -26.11 10.51
N ILE A 394 24.80 -24.93 11.12
CA ILE A 394 25.56 -23.77 10.65
C ILE A 394 27.07 -24.02 10.79
N ASP A 395 27.51 -24.56 11.95
CA ASP A 395 28.89 -24.82 12.22
C ASP A 395 29.41 -25.96 11.31
N CYS A 396 28.59 -27.00 11.07
CA CYS A 396 28.90 -28.06 10.11
C CYS A 396 28.99 -27.53 8.67
N HIS A 397 28.08 -26.62 8.25
CA HIS A 397 28.18 -26.00 6.94
C HIS A 397 29.48 -25.20 6.78
N ALA A 398 29.92 -24.48 7.82
CA ALA A 398 31.20 -23.78 7.80
C ALA A 398 32.40 -24.77 7.60
N ALA A 399 32.41 -25.91 8.30
CA ALA A 399 33.41 -26.94 8.13
C ALA A 399 33.38 -27.57 6.72
N VAL A 400 32.18 -27.88 6.20
CA VAL A 400 32.02 -28.39 4.83
C VAL A 400 32.45 -27.34 3.81
N SER A 401 32.11 -26.05 4.03
CA SER A 401 32.53 -24.96 3.14
C SER A 401 34.04 -24.79 3.08
N GLU A 402 34.71 -24.93 4.19
CA GLU A 402 36.17 -24.92 4.26
C GLU A 402 36.78 -26.12 3.52
N ALA A 403 36.28 -27.33 3.76
CA ALA A 403 36.74 -28.55 3.08
C ALA A 403 36.53 -28.45 1.56
N VAL A 404 35.35 -27.95 1.11
CA VAL A 404 35.04 -27.76 -0.31
C VAL A 404 35.92 -26.68 -0.93
N SER A 405 36.20 -25.57 -0.22
CA SER A 405 37.09 -24.52 -0.70
C SER A 405 38.52 -24.98 -0.89
N GLN A 406 38.98 -25.91 -0.06
CA GLN A 406 40.30 -26.54 -0.23
C GLN A 406 40.35 -27.45 -1.47
N LEU A 407 39.25 -28.15 -1.77
CA LEU A 407 39.09 -28.89 -3.03
C LEU A 407 39.03 -27.95 -4.24
N ASP A 408 38.34 -26.82 -4.14
CA ASP A 408 38.24 -25.82 -5.20
C ASP A 408 39.61 -25.19 -5.50
N ALA A 409 40.43 -24.91 -4.48
CA ALA A 409 41.79 -24.43 -4.63
C ALA A 409 42.69 -25.48 -5.32
N ALA A 410 42.47 -26.76 -5.07
CA ALA A 410 43.15 -27.88 -5.73
C ALA A 410 42.67 -28.12 -7.17
N SER A 411 41.49 -27.56 -7.56
CA SER A 411 40.93 -27.68 -8.92
C SER A 411 41.76 -26.95 -9.99
N LEU A 412 42.68 -26.09 -9.57
CA LEU A 412 43.64 -25.44 -10.46
C LEU A 412 44.71 -26.39 -11.00
N GLU A 413 44.79 -27.62 -10.48
CA GLU A 413 45.68 -28.67 -11.02
C GLU A 413 44.98 -29.47 -12.14
N PRO A 414 45.70 -29.88 -13.21
CA PRO A 414 45.08 -30.51 -14.39
C PRO A 414 44.33 -31.82 -14.16
N ASP A 415 44.43 -32.42 -12.98
CA ASP A 415 43.89 -33.75 -12.64
C ASP A 415 42.77 -33.71 -11.56
N SER A 416 42.28 -32.54 -11.18
CA SER A 416 41.30 -32.33 -10.11
C SER A 416 39.90 -32.92 -10.38
N GLY A 417 39.53 -33.06 -11.66
CA GLY A 417 38.30 -33.70 -12.05
C GLY A 417 37.03 -32.82 -11.99
N PHE A 418 37.15 -31.52 -11.69
CA PHE A 418 36.08 -30.53 -11.76
C PHE A 418 36.63 -29.09 -11.89
N ASP A 419 35.83 -28.15 -12.34
CA ASP A 419 36.24 -26.77 -12.61
C ASP A 419 36.09 -25.87 -11.39
N TYR A 420 35.06 -26.08 -10.58
CA TYR A 420 34.80 -25.33 -9.34
C TYR A 420 33.90 -26.12 -8.41
N ALA A 421 34.00 -25.86 -7.11
CA ALA A 421 33.09 -26.39 -6.11
C ALA A 421 32.80 -25.36 -5.03
N TYR A 422 31.53 -25.23 -4.63
CA TYR A 422 31.15 -24.40 -3.50
C TYR A 422 29.93 -24.98 -2.77
N SER A 423 29.81 -24.68 -1.47
CA SER A 423 28.72 -25.17 -0.65
C SER A 423 27.67 -24.07 -0.34
N ARG A 424 26.45 -24.52 -0.06
CA ARG A 424 25.33 -23.67 0.41
C ARG A 424 24.61 -24.39 1.54
N GLY A 425 24.37 -23.67 2.66
CA GLY A 425 23.62 -24.19 3.82
C GLY A 425 22.21 -23.59 3.86
N ARG A 426 21.20 -24.43 4.06
CA ARG A 426 19.80 -23.98 4.22
C ARG A 426 19.63 -23.12 5.48
N GLU A 427 20.20 -23.57 6.60
CA GLU A 427 20.03 -22.94 7.91
C GLU A 427 20.74 -21.58 7.98
N GLU A 428 21.90 -21.43 7.36
CA GLU A 428 22.60 -20.15 7.25
C GLU A 428 21.75 -19.11 6.47
N ASN A 429 21.11 -19.54 5.39
CA ASN A 429 20.26 -18.68 4.58
C ASN A 429 18.89 -18.41 5.21
N ARG A 430 18.44 -19.21 6.19
CA ARG A 430 17.17 -19.02 6.91
C ARG A 430 17.07 -17.65 7.56
N GLN A 431 18.14 -17.18 8.20
CA GLN A 431 18.16 -15.87 8.84
C GLN A 431 17.95 -14.73 7.82
N MET A 432 18.59 -14.86 6.65
CA MET A 432 18.44 -13.91 5.56
C MET A 432 17.03 -13.91 5.00
N PHE A 433 16.43 -15.09 4.79
CA PHE A 433 15.04 -15.23 4.34
C PHE A 433 14.05 -14.65 5.34
N ASN A 434 14.20 -14.95 6.62
CA ASN A 434 13.36 -14.41 7.68
C ASN A 434 13.44 -12.87 7.74
N LEU A 435 14.64 -12.32 7.61
CA LEU A 435 14.84 -10.87 7.58
C LEU A 435 14.12 -10.23 6.38
N MET A 436 14.28 -10.81 5.20
CA MET A 436 13.70 -10.29 3.98
C MET A 436 12.15 -10.40 4.00
N THR A 437 11.63 -11.58 4.31
CA THR A 437 10.17 -11.82 4.34
C THR A 437 9.50 -11.10 5.51
N GLY A 438 10.14 -11.06 6.69
CA GLY A 438 9.70 -10.28 7.84
C GLY A 438 9.74 -8.77 7.59
N GLY A 439 10.78 -8.28 6.92
CA GLY A 439 10.88 -6.89 6.46
C GLY A 439 9.79 -6.50 5.46
N PHE A 440 9.50 -7.36 4.48
CA PHE A 440 8.39 -7.16 3.55
C PHE A 440 7.04 -7.20 4.26
N LEU A 441 6.83 -8.13 5.21
CA LEU A 441 5.60 -8.18 6.00
C LEU A 441 5.42 -6.90 6.83
N PHE A 442 6.48 -6.47 7.50
CA PHE A 442 6.45 -5.22 8.26
C PHE A 442 6.07 -4.03 7.37
N LEU A 443 6.73 -3.85 6.23
CA LEU A 443 6.42 -2.78 5.28
C LEU A 443 5.01 -2.91 4.71
N GLY A 444 4.57 -4.12 4.36
CA GLY A 444 3.23 -4.36 3.83
C GLY A 444 2.13 -4.00 4.82
N LEU A 445 2.25 -4.39 6.08
CA LEU A 445 1.33 -4.03 7.15
C LEU A 445 1.37 -2.53 7.45
N PHE A 446 2.56 -1.95 7.47
CA PHE A 446 2.76 -0.54 7.77
C PHE A 446 2.17 0.37 6.68
N LEU A 447 2.48 0.11 5.41
CA LEU A 447 1.89 0.80 4.26
C LEU A 447 0.39 0.53 4.16
N GLY A 448 -0.04 -0.71 4.42
CA GLY A 448 -1.45 -1.07 4.49
C GLY A 448 -2.22 -0.22 5.50
N LEU A 449 -1.64 0.04 6.68
CA LEU A 449 -2.23 0.90 7.71
C LEU A 449 -2.32 2.37 7.25
N VAL A 450 -1.28 2.88 6.58
CA VAL A 450 -1.30 4.25 6.00
C VAL A 450 -2.41 4.37 4.94
N PHE A 451 -2.53 3.40 4.05
CA PHE A 451 -3.57 3.40 3.00
C PHE A 451 -4.97 3.23 3.58
N LEU A 452 -5.11 2.40 4.63
CA LEU A 452 -6.36 2.25 5.35
C LEU A 452 -6.78 3.57 6.02
N MET A 453 -5.87 4.24 6.70
CA MET A 453 -6.12 5.55 7.33
C MET A 453 -6.61 6.58 6.30
N ALA A 454 -5.97 6.63 5.13
CA ALA A 454 -6.39 7.51 4.04
C ALA A 454 -7.78 7.13 3.50
N THR A 455 -8.05 5.85 3.32
CA THR A 455 -9.35 5.34 2.87
C THR A 455 -10.46 5.74 3.84
N VAL A 456 -10.26 5.53 5.14
CA VAL A 456 -11.19 5.92 6.21
C VAL A 456 -11.47 7.43 6.16
N LEU A 457 -10.44 8.24 6.00
CA LEU A 457 -10.58 9.69 5.92
C LEU A 457 -11.37 10.14 4.69
N ILE A 458 -11.07 9.59 3.52
CA ILE A 458 -11.79 9.91 2.28
C ILE A 458 -13.26 9.54 2.43
N ILE A 459 -13.56 8.38 2.99
CA ILE A 459 -14.91 7.92 3.30
C ILE A 459 -15.61 8.88 4.25
N TYR A 460 -14.96 9.26 5.36
CA TYR A 460 -15.52 10.17 6.35
C TYR A 460 -15.89 11.51 5.73
N TYR A 461 -14.98 12.15 5.03
CA TYR A 461 -15.26 13.46 4.39
C TYR A 461 -16.32 13.38 3.32
N LYS A 462 -16.33 12.30 2.56
CA LYS A 462 -17.35 12.05 1.56
C LYS A 462 -18.73 11.96 2.21
N GLN A 463 -18.87 11.13 3.25
CA GLN A 463 -20.16 10.98 3.95
C GLN A 463 -20.61 12.27 4.63
N LEU A 464 -19.69 13.02 5.22
CA LEU A 464 -19.99 14.32 5.82
C LEU A 464 -20.48 15.32 4.76
N SER A 465 -19.86 15.32 3.58
CA SER A 465 -20.27 16.16 2.44
C SER A 465 -21.66 15.83 1.95
N GLU A 466 -21.90 14.54 1.69
CA GLU A 466 -23.18 14.04 1.19
C GLU A 466 -24.30 14.31 2.21
N GLY A 467 -24.02 14.17 3.52
CA GLY A 467 -25.00 14.44 4.56
C GLY A 467 -25.55 15.87 4.53
N TYR A 468 -24.68 16.87 4.35
CA TYR A 468 -25.13 18.27 4.24
C TYR A 468 -25.90 18.57 2.94
N GLU A 469 -25.52 17.96 1.83
CA GLU A 469 -26.20 18.13 0.56
C GLU A 469 -27.57 17.44 0.55
N ASP A 470 -27.63 16.25 1.12
CA ASP A 470 -28.89 15.49 1.20
C ASP A 470 -29.87 16.07 2.21
N LYS A 471 -29.42 16.78 3.23
CA LYS A 471 -30.29 17.52 4.16
C LYS A 471 -31.21 18.49 3.39
N GLU A 472 -30.68 19.24 2.45
CA GLU A 472 -31.45 20.17 1.62
C GLU A 472 -32.41 19.44 0.67
N ARG A 473 -31.91 18.38 0.02
CA ARG A 473 -32.71 17.51 -0.86
C ARG A 473 -33.84 16.81 -0.10
N PHE A 474 -33.59 16.39 1.12
CA PHE A 474 -34.56 15.76 2.00
C PHE A 474 -35.74 16.72 2.31
N LYS A 475 -35.43 17.96 2.66
CA LYS A 475 -36.45 19.01 2.88
C LYS A 475 -37.33 19.26 1.64
N ILE A 476 -36.73 19.25 0.45
CA ILE A 476 -37.46 19.40 -0.81
C ILE A 476 -38.38 18.20 -1.06
N MET A 477 -37.89 16.96 -0.89
CA MET A 477 -38.67 15.76 -1.10
C MET A 477 -39.86 15.65 -0.14
N GLN A 478 -39.71 16.10 1.11
CA GLN A 478 -40.82 16.17 2.07
C GLN A 478 -41.88 17.16 1.62
N LYS A 479 -41.51 18.33 1.05
CA LYS A 479 -42.44 19.30 0.53
C LYS A 479 -43.22 18.79 -0.69
N VAL A 480 -42.68 17.82 -1.42
CA VAL A 480 -43.33 17.18 -2.58
C VAL A 480 -44.22 15.98 -2.14
N GLY A 481 -44.31 15.69 -0.83
CA GLY A 481 -45.25 14.71 -0.29
C GLY A 481 -44.68 13.31 -0.02
N LEU A 482 -43.36 13.11 -0.13
CA LEU A 482 -42.74 11.83 0.22
C LEU A 482 -42.66 11.66 1.73
N SER A 483 -43.00 10.46 2.22
CA SER A 483 -42.90 10.11 3.64
C SER A 483 -41.42 10.03 4.10
N LYS A 484 -41.19 10.34 5.38
CA LYS A 484 -39.84 10.21 5.98
C LYS A 484 -39.24 8.83 5.83
N ALA A 485 -40.07 7.78 5.89
CA ALA A 485 -39.65 6.39 5.77
C ALA A 485 -39.18 6.05 4.33
N GLU A 486 -39.90 6.47 3.31
CA GLU A 486 -39.56 6.25 1.90
C GLU A 486 -38.28 6.97 1.53
N ILE A 487 -38.13 8.22 1.96
CA ILE A 487 -36.93 9.00 1.72
C ILE A 487 -35.73 8.34 2.40
N LYS A 488 -35.85 7.94 3.68
CA LYS A 488 -34.79 7.24 4.42
C LYS A 488 -34.38 5.94 3.73
N LYS A 489 -35.33 5.15 3.24
CA LYS A 489 -35.06 3.90 2.51
C LYS A 489 -34.34 4.14 1.18
N SER A 490 -34.78 5.17 0.42
CA SER A 490 -34.13 5.52 -0.86
C SER A 490 -32.70 6.00 -0.66
N ILE A 491 -32.46 6.87 0.32
CA ILE A 491 -31.12 7.37 0.65
C ILE A 491 -30.24 6.24 1.14
N HIS A 492 -30.73 5.38 2.00
CA HIS A 492 -29.96 4.23 2.52
C HIS A 492 -29.47 3.30 1.40
N SER A 493 -30.36 2.95 0.46
CA SER A 493 -30.01 2.13 -0.70
C SER A 493 -28.93 2.77 -1.56
N GLN A 494 -29.00 4.08 -1.81
CA GLN A 494 -28.01 4.82 -2.59
C GLN A 494 -26.66 4.83 -1.89
N ILE A 495 -26.63 5.08 -0.57
CA ILE A 495 -25.39 5.12 0.22
C ILE A 495 -24.73 3.76 0.21
N LEU A 496 -25.48 2.66 0.39
CA LEU A 496 -24.93 1.32 0.34
C LEU A 496 -24.22 1.03 -0.99
N VAL A 497 -24.89 1.31 -2.12
CA VAL A 497 -24.29 1.09 -3.44
C VAL A 497 -23.01 1.91 -3.61
N VAL A 498 -23.07 3.21 -3.31
CA VAL A 498 -21.92 4.11 -3.45
C VAL A 498 -20.77 3.73 -2.52
N PHE A 499 -21.08 3.17 -1.37
CA PHE A 499 -20.09 2.79 -0.38
C PHE A 499 -19.39 1.48 -0.74
N PHE A 500 -20.16 0.43 -1.07
CA PHE A 500 -19.59 -0.89 -1.34
C PHE A 500 -19.09 -1.09 -2.77
N LEU A 501 -19.50 -0.26 -3.74
CA LEU A 501 -19.03 -0.34 -5.11
C LEU A 501 -17.48 -0.28 -5.25
N PRO A 502 -16.75 0.65 -4.56
CA PRO A 502 -15.30 0.66 -4.61
C PRO A 502 -14.66 -0.61 -4.04
N LEU A 503 -15.20 -1.14 -2.94
CA LEU A 503 -14.71 -2.38 -2.33
C LEU A 503 -14.91 -3.58 -3.25
N THR A 504 -16.09 -3.70 -3.85
CA THR A 504 -16.37 -4.78 -4.82
C THR A 504 -15.41 -4.71 -5.99
N MET A 505 -15.16 -3.51 -6.53
CA MET A 505 -14.18 -3.34 -7.61
C MET A 505 -12.75 -3.65 -7.17
N ALA A 506 -12.37 -3.34 -5.93
CA ALA A 506 -11.06 -3.70 -5.39
C ALA A 506 -10.88 -5.23 -5.31
N VAL A 507 -11.92 -5.96 -4.91
CA VAL A 507 -11.91 -7.43 -4.92
C VAL A 507 -11.81 -7.97 -6.35
N VAL A 508 -12.47 -7.35 -7.31
CA VAL A 508 -12.34 -7.72 -8.74
C VAL A 508 -10.90 -7.46 -9.22
N HIS A 509 -10.30 -6.32 -8.87
CA HIS A 509 -8.92 -6.00 -9.25
C HIS A 509 -7.93 -7.03 -8.73
N ILE A 510 -8.02 -7.44 -7.46
CA ILE A 510 -7.11 -8.46 -6.90
C ILE A 510 -7.35 -9.84 -7.54
N ALA A 511 -8.59 -10.19 -7.87
CA ALA A 511 -8.88 -11.44 -8.56
C ALA A 511 -8.21 -11.51 -9.95
N PHE A 512 -8.24 -10.42 -10.73
CA PHE A 512 -7.53 -10.36 -12.02
C PHE A 512 -5.99 -10.27 -11.85
N ALA A 513 -5.51 -9.61 -10.79
CA ALA A 513 -4.08 -9.51 -10.50
C ALA A 513 -3.50 -10.82 -9.91
N PHE A 514 -4.34 -11.76 -9.47
CA PHE A 514 -3.93 -12.97 -8.74
C PHE A 514 -2.82 -13.75 -9.46
N LYS A 515 -2.99 -14.05 -10.76
CA LYS A 515 -2.00 -14.80 -11.56
C LYS A 515 -0.67 -14.05 -11.66
N MET A 516 -0.70 -12.74 -11.85
CA MET A 516 0.51 -11.93 -11.93
C MET A 516 1.26 -11.88 -10.59
N ILE A 517 0.52 -11.73 -9.48
CA ILE A 517 1.12 -11.72 -8.14
C ILE A 517 1.73 -13.07 -7.81
N THR A 518 1.09 -14.19 -8.17
CA THR A 518 1.69 -15.52 -7.98
C THR A 518 3.01 -15.65 -8.74
N LYS A 519 3.12 -15.08 -9.95
CA LYS A 519 4.39 -15.06 -10.70
C LYS A 519 5.45 -14.15 -10.05
N LEU A 520 5.05 -13.07 -9.41
CA LEU A 520 5.96 -12.24 -8.61
C LEU A 520 6.44 -12.98 -7.35
N LEU A 521 5.58 -13.74 -6.68
CA LEU A 521 5.94 -14.54 -5.52
C LEU A 521 6.91 -15.68 -5.87
N LEU A 522 6.85 -16.22 -7.09
CA LEU A 522 7.81 -17.20 -7.60
C LEU A 522 9.26 -16.66 -7.65
N VAL A 523 9.45 -15.34 -7.82
CA VAL A 523 10.78 -14.71 -7.73
C VAL A 523 11.43 -14.95 -6.37
N PHE A 524 10.59 -15.07 -5.33
CA PHE A 524 11.01 -15.42 -3.97
C PHE A 524 10.88 -16.91 -3.67
N SER A 525 10.82 -17.75 -4.71
CA SER A 525 10.68 -19.21 -4.61
C SER A 525 9.41 -19.69 -3.89
N LEU A 526 8.38 -18.84 -3.75
CA LEU A 526 7.09 -19.25 -3.20
C LEU A 526 6.22 -19.86 -4.30
N THR A 527 6.16 -21.21 -4.31
CA THR A 527 5.39 -22.00 -5.29
C THR A 527 3.96 -22.30 -4.84
N ASN A 528 3.68 -22.19 -3.53
CA ASN A 528 2.40 -22.57 -2.93
C ASN A 528 1.29 -21.55 -3.25
N THR A 529 0.64 -21.70 -4.41
CA THR A 529 -0.47 -20.83 -4.85
C THR A 529 -1.70 -20.92 -3.95
N LEU A 530 -1.94 -22.09 -3.31
CA LEU A 530 -3.06 -22.28 -2.38
C LEU A 530 -2.88 -21.41 -1.13
N LEU A 531 -1.67 -21.35 -0.58
CA LEU A 531 -1.35 -20.49 0.55
C LEU A 531 -1.66 -19.02 0.22
N PHE A 532 -1.25 -18.54 -0.96
CA PHE A 532 -1.55 -17.18 -1.41
C PHE A 532 -3.07 -16.95 -1.56
N ALA A 533 -3.82 -17.92 -2.09
CA ALA A 533 -5.28 -17.81 -2.20
C ALA A 533 -5.95 -17.69 -0.81
N ILE A 534 -5.55 -18.51 0.15
CA ILE A 534 -6.07 -18.47 1.52
C ILE A 534 -5.75 -17.11 2.17
N CYS A 535 -4.49 -16.66 2.10
CA CYS A 535 -4.07 -15.37 2.64
C CYS A 535 -4.84 -14.21 2.00
N THR A 536 -5.12 -14.28 0.69
CA THR A 536 -5.91 -13.27 -0.02
C THR A 536 -7.35 -13.24 0.47
N VAL A 537 -8.01 -14.40 0.60
CA VAL A 537 -9.40 -14.48 1.08
C VAL A 537 -9.52 -13.97 2.51
N VAL A 538 -8.60 -14.36 3.39
CA VAL A 538 -8.56 -13.89 4.78
C VAL A 538 -8.35 -12.38 4.84
N THR A 539 -7.42 -11.84 4.05
CA THR A 539 -7.16 -10.39 3.97
C THR A 539 -8.39 -9.63 3.48
N VAL A 540 -9.06 -10.13 2.43
CA VAL A 540 -10.32 -9.54 1.93
C VAL A 540 -11.41 -9.56 3.01
N GLY A 541 -11.52 -10.66 3.76
CA GLY A 541 -12.47 -10.79 4.86
C GLY A 541 -12.22 -9.79 5.98
N ILE A 542 -10.99 -9.70 6.48
CA ILE A 542 -10.58 -8.76 7.53
C ILE A 542 -10.77 -7.31 7.07
N PHE A 543 -10.30 -6.99 5.86
CA PHE A 543 -10.47 -5.65 5.29
C PHE A 543 -11.95 -5.29 5.12
N GLY A 544 -12.78 -6.23 4.64
CA GLY A 544 -14.23 -6.07 4.50
C GLY A 544 -14.92 -5.79 5.84
N LEU A 545 -14.51 -6.46 6.92
CA LEU A 545 -15.01 -6.21 8.28
C LEU A 545 -14.64 -4.80 8.78
N ILE A 546 -13.38 -4.39 8.61
CA ILE A 546 -12.92 -3.05 8.99
C ILE A 546 -13.68 -1.99 8.17
N TYR A 547 -13.82 -2.21 6.87
CA TYR A 547 -14.54 -1.32 5.97
C TYR A 547 -16.02 -1.19 6.35
N GLY A 548 -16.68 -2.30 6.72
CA GLY A 548 -18.06 -2.33 7.23
C GLY A 548 -18.20 -1.58 8.56
N LEU A 549 -17.22 -1.70 9.46
CA LEU A 549 -17.20 -0.97 10.72
C LEU A 549 -17.08 0.56 10.48
N VAL A 550 -16.20 0.97 9.58
CA VAL A 550 -16.08 2.37 9.17
C VAL A 550 -17.39 2.89 8.57
N TYR A 551 -18.06 2.06 7.76
CA TYR A 551 -19.39 2.39 7.25
C TYR A 551 -20.39 2.64 8.38
N MET A 552 -20.51 1.75 9.35
CA MET A 552 -21.46 1.90 10.47
C MET A 552 -21.21 3.20 11.27
N LEU A 553 -19.93 3.51 11.56
CA LEU A 553 -19.56 4.71 12.30
C LEU A 553 -19.87 6.00 11.51
N THR A 554 -19.54 6.03 10.23
CA THR A 554 -19.75 7.20 9.39
C THR A 554 -21.22 7.39 9.01
N ALA A 555 -21.97 6.30 8.80
CA ALA A 555 -23.41 6.34 8.55
C ALA A 555 -24.17 6.95 9.74
N LYS A 556 -23.78 6.67 10.99
CA LYS A 556 -24.38 7.29 12.18
C LYS A 556 -24.25 8.82 12.15
N THR A 557 -23.07 9.33 11.78
CA THR A 557 -22.80 10.77 11.64
C THR A 557 -23.63 11.38 10.51
N TYR A 558 -23.70 10.70 9.36
CA TYR A 558 -24.54 11.12 8.23
C TYR A 558 -26.02 11.24 8.61
N TYR A 559 -26.60 10.19 9.22
CA TYR A 559 -28.00 10.23 9.63
C TYR A 559 -28.30 11.35 10.64
N LYS A 560 -27.40 11.65 11.55
CA LYS A 560 -27.52 12.75 12.48
C LYS A 560 -27.65 14.08 11.75
N ILE A 561 -26.83 14.32 10.72
CA ILE A 561 -26.85 15.57 9.92
C ILE A 561 -28.14 15.71 9.12
N VAL A 562 -28.61 14.61 8.52
CA VAL A 562 -29.82 14.62 7.68
C VAL A 562 -31.10 14.75 8.51
N SER A 563 -31.09 14.27 9.76
CA SER A 563 -32.28 14.33 10.65
C SER A 563 -32.43 15.66 11.40
N GLU A 564 -31.34 16.42 11.57
CA GLU A 564 -31.33 17.80 12.11
C GLU A 564 -31.85 18.80 11.05
#